data_286b3a34e67c0549706bff3644187b25
#
_entry.id   286b3a34e67c0549706bff3644187b25
#
_cell.length_a   1.000
_cell.length_b   1.000
_cell.length_c   1.000
_cell.angle_alpha   90.00
_cell.angle_beta   90.00
_cell.angle_gamma   90.00
#
_symmetry.space_group_name_H-M   'P 1'
#
loop_
_entity.id
_entity.type
_entity.pdbx_description
1 polymer ?
#
loop_
_entity_poly.entity_id
_entity_poly.type
_entity_poly.pdbx_seq_one_letter_code
_entity_poly.pdbx_strand_id
1 'polypeptide(L)'
;MGTRLRHARMVRHMTLKVLAQTAGCSESLLSKVEGGHATPSLAMLHKLAIALDTNIAALLSSPAMTASPVQRAGERPSVRFPGARAPTDRSRRGRGSIVLERLVVPSPGQLLQGDIHVLEPLARSDEQIHHVGEELGYVLEGELELTLADQTYSLKAGDSFYFASTEPHSYRNPGDTVARILWVNTPPTF
;
A
#
# COMPACT_ATOMS: atom_id res chain seq x y z
N MET A 1 -21.23 2.13 4.62
CA MET A 1 -20.43 1.88 5.84
C MET A 1 -20.60 0.46 6.35
N GLY A 2 -21.80 0.01 6.75
CA GLY A 2 -21.99 -1.29 7.41
C GLY A 2 -21.47 -2.50 6.61
N THR A 3 -21.75 -2.56 5.32
CA THR A 3 -21.26 -3.64 4.43
C THR A 3 -19.72 -3.71 4.41
N ARG A 4 -19.02 -2.58 4.51
CA ARG A 4 -17.56 -2.54 4.55
C ARG A 4 -17.00 -3.00 5.88
N LEU A 5 -17.65 -2.57 6.97
CA LEU A 5 -17.30 -3.04 8.30
C LEU A 5 -17.38 -4.57 8.35
N ARG A 6 -18.48 -5.13 7.83
CA ARG A 6 -18.64 -6.58 7.71
C ARG A 6 -17.56 -7.22 6.85
N HIS A 7 -17.24 -6.59 5.69
CA HIS A 7 -16.21 -7.10 4.79
C HIS A 7 -14.83 -7.08 5.47
N ALA A 8 -14.44 -5.96 6.08
CA ALA A 8 -13.17 -5.85 6.82
C ALA A 8 -13.05 -6.90 7.93
N ARG A 9 -14.15 -7.16 8.66
CA ARG A 9 -14.20 -8.22 9.68
C ARG A 9 -14.00 -9.61 9.06
N MET A 10 -14.67 -9.89 7.94
CA MET A 10 -14.56 -11.20 7.27
C MET A 10 -13.17 -11.46 6.70
N VAL A 11 -12.55 -10.46 6.11
CA VAL A 11 -11.15 -10.54 5.62
C VAL A 11 -10.19 -10.89 6.76
N ARG A 12 -10.47 -10.41 7.97
CA ARG A 12 -9.69 -10.74 9.18
C ARG A 12 -10.15 -12.03 9.86
N HIS A 13 -11.01 -12.81 9.23
CA HIS A 13 -11.57 -14.06 9.79
C HIS A 13 -12.18 -13.91 11.19
N MET A 14 -12.63 -12.69 11.54
CA MET A 14 -13.23 -12.42 12.85
C MET A 14 -14.73 -12.75 12.83
N THR A 15 -15.22 -13.38 13.91
CA THR A 15 -16.66 -13.48 14.14
C THR A 15 -17.22 -12.15 14.65
N LEU A 16 -18.55 -11.96 14.56
CA LEU A 16 -19.22 -10.80 15.19
C LEU A 16 -18.86 -10.69 16.68
N LYS A 17 -18.85 -11.83 17.38
CA LYS A 17 -18.51 -11.91 18.80
C LYS A 17 -17.10 -11.43 19.08
N VAL A 18 -16.12 -11.90 18.33
CA VAL A 18 -14.71 -11.51 18.50
C VAL A 18 -14.53 -10.00 18.26
N LEU A 19 -15.06 -9.48 17.15
CA LEU A 19 -14.93 -8.05 16.86
C LEU A 19 -15.67 -7.20 17.91
N ALA A 20 -16.85 -7.60 18.33
CA ALA A 20 -17.61 -6.89 19.37
C ALA A 20 -16.85 -6.82 20.70
N GLN A 21 -16.24 -7.92 21.12
CA GLN A 21 -15.40 -7.98 22.32
C GLN A 21 -14.18 -7.08 22.19
N THR A 22 -13.44 -7.16 21.07
CA THR A 22 -12.24 -6.35 20.83
C THR A 22 -12.55 -4.84 20.79
N ALA A 23 -13.67 -4.47 20.17
CA ALA A 23 -14.10 -3.07 20.08
C ALA A 23 -14.85 -2.56 21.34
N GLY A 24 -15.14 -3.45 22.31
CA GLY A 24 -15.86 -3.09 23.54
C GLY A 24 -17.31 -2.71 23.30
N CYS A 25 -18.03 -3.45 22.46
CA CYS A 25 -19.45 -3.26 22.19
C CYS A 25 -20.25 -4.58 22.21
N SER A 26 -21.58 -4.49 22.14
CA SER A 26 -22.41 -5.69 22.03
C SER A 26 -22.47 -6.24 20.59
N GLU A 27 -22.59 -7.55 20.46
CA GLU A 27 -22.78 -8.19 19.14
C GLU A 27 -24.05 -7.67 18.44
N SER A 28 -25.12 -7.39 19.20
CA SER A 28 -26.38 -6.84 18.68
C SER A 28 -26.18 -5.47 18.04
N LEU A 29 -25.39 -4.58 18.70
CA LEU A 29 -25.05 -3.27 18.13
C LEU A 29 -24.23 -3.45 16.87
N LEU A 30 -23.20 -4.26 16.90
CA LEU A 30 -22.33 -4.50 15.76
C LEU A 30 -23.10 -5.09 14.57
N SER A 31 -24.00 -6.04 14.81
CA SER A 31 -24.89 -6.61 13.78
C SER A 31 -25.78 -5.53 13.14
N LYS A 32 -26.37 -4.66 13.95
CA LYS A 32 -27.18 -3.52 13.43
C LYS A 32 -26.34 -2.55 12.60
N VAL A 33 -25.12 -2.27 13.04
CA VAL A 33 -24.19 -1.40 12.30
C VAL A 33 -23.80 -2.03 10.96
N GLU A 34 -23.44 -3.32 10.95
CA GLU A 34 -23.11 -4.05 9.72
C GLU A 34 -24.30 -4.15 8.76
N GLY A 35 -25.52 -4.31 9.29
CA GLY A 35 -26.76 -4.31 8.52
C GLY A 35 -27.25 -2.94 8.07
N GLY A 36 -26.57 -1.86 8.48
CA GLY A 36 -26.97 -0.48 8.13
C GLY A 36 -28.16 0.05 8.94
N HIS A 37 -28.59 -0.67 9.98
CA HIS A 37 -29.72 -0.29 10.85
C HIS A 37 -29.31 0.60 12.05
N ALA A 38 -28.02 0.83 12.23
CA ALA A 38 -27.49 1.75 13.23
C ALA A 38 -26.23 2.44 12.73
N THR A 39 -26.05 3.69 13.18
CA THR A 39 -24.83 4.45 12.91
C THR A 39 -23.99 4.49 14.19
N PRO A 40 -22.75 4.00 14.19
CA PRO A 40 -21.88 4.06 15.36
C PRO A 40 -21.46 5.52 15.64
N SER A 41 -21.18 5.82 16.91
CA SER A 41 -20.52 7.09 17.25
C SER A 41 -19.09 7.14 16.67
N LEU A 42 -18.51 8.32 16.53
CA LEU A 42 -17.13 8.49 16.07
C LEU A 42 -16.14 7.71 16.94
N ALA A 43 -16.33 7.72 18.26
CA ALA A 43 -15.52 6.97 19.21
C ALA A 43 -15.64 5.44 18.98
N MET A 44 -16.84 4.95 18.71
CA MET A 44 -17.05 3.54 18.37
C MET A 44 -16.41 3.18 17.03
N LEU A 45 -16.56 4.06 16.04
CA LEU A 45 -15.96 3.85 14.71
C LEU A 45 -14.42 3.79 14.80
N HIS A 46 -13.83 4.63 15.65
CA HIS A 46 -12.39 4.59 15.93
C HIS A 46 -11.96 3.25 16.57
N LYS A 47 -12.69 2.76 17.56
CA LYS A 47 -12.41 1.46 18.19
C LYS A 47 -12.55 0.31 17.19
N LEU A 48 -13.55 0.35 16.32
CA LEU A 48 -13.73 -0.64 15.25
C LEU A 48 -12.61 -0.58 14.22
N ALA A 49 -12.14 0.62 13.86
CA ALA A 49 -11.02 0.78 12.94
C ALA A 49 -9.73 0.18 13.52
N ILE A 50 -9.43 0.46 14.79
CA ILE A 50 -8.28 -0.13 15.50
C ILE A 50 -8.41 -1.66 15.56
N ALA A 51 -9.57 -2.18 15.98
CA ALA A 51 -9.81 -3.62 16.11
C ALA A 51 -9.68 -4.37 14.76
N LEU A 52 -9.93 -3.66 13.66
CA LEU A 52 -9.80 -4.15 12.30
C LEU A 52 -8.48 -3.75 11.64
N ASP A 53 -7.56 -3.13 12.38
CA ASP A 53 -6.28 -2.63 11.87
C ASP A 53 -6.46 -1.88 10.52
N THR A 54 -7.33 -0.91 10.54
CA THR A 54 -7.69 -0.06 9.41
C THR A 54 -7.91 1.37 9.89
N ASN A 55 -8.31 2.27 9.02
CA ASN A 55 -8.60 3.63 9.40
C ASN A 55 -10.08 3.99 9.16
N ILE A 56 -10.54 5.05 9.81
CA ILE A 56 -11.93 5.52 9.70
C ILE A 56 -12.28 5.89 8.26
N ALA A 57 -11.35 6.50 7.52
CA ALA A 57 -11.58 6.89 6.14
C ALA A 57 -11.89 5.67 5.26
N ALA A 58 -11.17 4.56 5.42
CA ALA A 58 -11.43 3.31 4.72
C ALA A 58 -12.82 2.74 5.04
N LEU A 59 -13.28 2.85 6.29
CA LEU A 59 -14.61 2.41 6.69
C LEU A 59 -15.74 3.33 6.18
N LEU A 60 -15.47 4.62 6.01
CA LEU A 60 -16.44 5.62 5.56
C LEU A 60 -16.45 5.87 4.06
N SER A 61 -15.33 5.60 3.35
CA SER A 61 -15.23 5.86 1.91
C SER A 61 -16.46 5.29 1.18
N SER A 62 -17.07 6.04 0.29
CA SER A 62 -18.09 5.48 -0.62
C SER A 62 -17.43 4.42 -1.50
N PRO A 63 -18.11 3.34 -1.92
CA PRO A 63 -17.58 2.60 -3.05
C PRO A 63 -17.38 3.65 -4.13
N ALA A 64 -16.15 3.83 -4.57
CA ALA A 64 -15.95 4.45 -5.88
C ALA A 64 -16.92 3.69 -6.79
N MET A 65 -17.81 4.41 -7.45
CA MET A 65 -18.69 3.83 -8.46
C MET A 65 -17.82 2.87 -9.25
N THR A 66 -18.25 1.64 -9.36
CA THR A 66 -17.63 0.51 -10.04
C THR A 66 -16.41 0.91 -10.85
N ALA A 67 -15.23 0.94 -10.19
CA ALA A 67 -14.02 1.19 -10.92
C ALA A 67 -13.96 0.13 -12.00
N SER A 68 -13.84 0.55 -13.26
CA SER A 68 -13.66 -0.36 -14.37
C SER A 68 -12.58 -1.37 -13.96
N PRO A 69 -12.76 -2.67 -14.21
CA PRO A 69 -11.68 -3.64 -13.96
C PRO A 69 -10.45 -3.35 -14.85
N VAL A 70 -10.60 -2.43 -15.79
CA VAL A 70 -9.54 -2.00 -16.70
C VAL A 70 -9.11 -0.57 -16.36
N GLN A 71 -7.83 -0.42 -16.01
CA GLN A 71 -7.18 0.87 -15.82
C GLN A 71 -6.33 1.20 -17.06
N ARG A 72 -6.70 2.25 -17.77
CA ARG A 72 -5.95 2.69 -18.97
C ARG A 72 -4.68 3.44 -18.58
N ALA A 73 -3.60 3.26 -19.33
CA ALA A 73 -2.29 3.83 -19.01
C ALA A 73 -2.33 5.37 -18.83
N GLY A 74 -3.08 6.08 -19.69
CA GLY A 74 -3.22 7.54 -19.61
C GLY A 74 -4.14 8.07 -18.50
N GLU A 75 -4.85 7.18 -17.78
CA GLU A 75 -5.83 7.52 -16.75
C GLU A 75 -5.41 7.08 -15.35
N ARG A 76 -4.19 6.53 -15.21
CA ARG A 76 -3.69 6.01 -13.94
C ARG A 76 -3.48 7.15 -12.94
N PRO A 77 -4.09 7.07 -11.75
CA PRO A 77 -3.72 7.96 -10.67
C PRO A 77 -2.23 7.80 -10.36
N SER A 78 -1.54 8.90 -10.15
CA SER A 78 -0.12 8.87 -9.79
C SER A 78 0.17 9.75 -8.59
N VAL A 79 1.15 9.35 -7.81
CA VAL A 79 1.68 10.12 -6.69
C VAL A 79 3.18 10.29 -6.89
N ARG A 80 3.68 11.52 -6.75
CA ARG A 80 5.09 11.85 -6.90
C ARG A 80 5.71 12.12 -5.52
N PHE A 81 6.81 11.45 -5.26
CA PHE A 81 7.65 11.66 -4.08
C PHE A 81 8.99 12.28 -4.51
N PRO A 82 9.47 13.33 -3.84
CA PRO A 82 10.84 13.79 -4.04
C PRO A 82 11.77 12.67 -3.59
N GLY A 83 12.79 12.35 -4.38
CA GLY A 83 13.80 11.36 -3.97
C GLY A 83 14.56 11.78 -2.73
N ALA A 84 14.92 10.80 -1.91
CA ALA A 84 15.70 11.03 -0.70
C ALA A 84 17.12 11.54 -0.98
N ARG A 85 17.69 12.25 -0.01
CA ARG A 85 19.07 12.70 -0.07
C ARG A 85 20.01 11.59 0.42
N ALA A 86 21.02 11.24 -0.37
CA ALA A 86 22.09 10.40 0.16
C ALA A 86 22.79 11.14 1.32
N PRO A 87 23.07 10.48 2.45
CA PRO A 87 23.71 11.10 3.61
C PRO A 87 25.06 11.76 3.27
N THR A 88 25.74 11.28 2.23
CA THR A 88 27.05 11.73 1.78
C THR A 88 27.01 12.70 0.59
N ASP A 89 25.84 12.94 -0.01
CA ASP A 89 25.73 13.76 -1.21
C ASP A 89 25.71 15.25 -0.85
N ARG A 90 26.85 15.92 -1.05
CA ARG A 90 27.00 17.37 -0.98
C ARG A 90 26.74 18.06 -2.31
N SER A 91 26.42 17.31 -3.38
CA SER A 91 26.18 17.88 -4.69
C SER A 91 24.80 18.55 -4.76
N ARG A 92 24.73 19.68 -5.46
CA ARG A 92 23.48 20.36 -5.81
C ARG A 92 22.78 19.75 -7.03
N ARG A 93 23.22 18.57 -7.51
CA ARG A 93 22.55 17.90 -8.64
C ARG A 93 21.17 17.46 -8.19
N GLY A 94 20.18 17.74 -9.01
CA GLY A 94 18.78 17.49 -8.75
C GLY A 94 18.54 16.05 -8.32
N ARG A 95 17.76 15.88 -7.27
CA ARG A 95 17.31 14.57 -6.79
C ARG A 95 16.32 14.06 -7.81
N GLY A 96 16.54 12.85 -8.30
CA GLY A 96 15.51 12.15 -9.05
C GLY A 96 14.26 11.99 -8.19
N SER A 97 13.09 12.02 -8.79
CA SER A 97 11.83 11.72 -8.10
C SER A 97 11.40 10.27 -8.32
N ILE A 98 10.55 9.77 -7.42
CA ILE A 98 9.85 8.51 -7.56
C ILE A 98 8.39 8.82 -7.83
N VAL A 99 7.83 8.27 -8.91
CA VAL A 99 6.42 8.37 -9.21
C VAL A 99 5.80 6.99 -9.12
N LEU A 100 4.73 6.85 -8.36
CA LEU A 100 3.92 5.64 -8.29
C LEU A 100 2.71 5.81 -9.19
N GLU A 101 2.64 5.06 -10.28
CA GLU A 101 1.47 4.99 -11.16
C GLU A 101 0.59 3.82 -10.70
N ARG A 102 -0.59 4.10 -10.17
CA ARG A 102 -1.50 3.07 -9.65
C ARG A 102 -2.04 2.18 -10.74
N LEU A 103 -1.76 0.89 -10.68
CA LEU A 103 -2.36 -0.13 -11.55
C LEU A 103 -3.72 -0.58 -11.04
N VAL A 104 -3.90 -0.52 -9.74
CA VAL A 104 -5.13 -0.91 -9.07
C VAL A 104 -5.61 0.28 -8.25
N VAL A 105 -6.85 0.73 -8.49
CA VAL A 105 -7.43 1.81 -7.68
C VAL A 105 -7.72 1.27 -6.28
N PRO A 106 -7.14 1.87 -5.24
CA PRO A 106 -7.36 1.41 -3.88
C PRO A 106 -8.84 1.37 -3.52
N SER A 107 -9.31 0.25 -3.02
CA SER A 107 -10.67 0.09 -2.51
C SER A 107 -10.66 -0.65 -1.17
N PRO A 108 -11.62 -0.36 -0.27
CA PRO A 108 -11.71 -1.07 0.99
C PRO A 108 -11.84 -2.58 0.82
N GLY A 109 -11.03 -3.34 1.55
CA GLY A 109 -11.01 -4.80 1.51
C GLY A 109 -10.24 -5.42 0.35
N GLN A 110 -9.51 -4.62 -0.39
CA GLN A 110 -8.60 -5.08 -1.41
C GLN A 110 -7.36 -5.71 -0.74
N LEU A 111 -6.97 -6.88 -1.22
CA LEU A 111 -5.80 -7.61 -0.69
C LEU A 111 -4.52 -7.32 -1.48
N LEU A 112 -4.64 -6.73 -2.64
CA LEU A 112 -3.54 -6.52 -3.56
C LEU A 112 -3.41 -5.02 -3.87
N GLN A 113 -2.20 -4.52 -3.78
CA GLN A 113 -1.80 -3.24 -4.35
C GLN A 113 -0.84 -3.49 -5.51
N GLY A 114 -1.00 -2.76 -6.59
CA GLY A 114 -0.10 -2.84 -7.73
C GLY A 114 0.18 -1.44 -8.27
N ASP A 115 1.46 -1.15 -8.43
CA ASP A 115 1.94 0.13 -8.93
C ASP A 115 3.05 -0.07 -9.98
N ILE A 116 3.24 0.89 -10.86
CA ILE A 116 4.50 1.06 -11.57
C ILE A 116 5.30 2.11 -10.81
N HIS A 117 6.42 1.71 -10.25
CA HIS A 117 7.40 2.63 -9.69
C HIS A 117 8.26 3.18 -10.83
N VAL A 118 8.14 4.47 -11.09
CA VAL A 118 8.96 5.18 -12.09
C VAL A 118 10.01 5.98 -11.33
N LEU A 119 11.26 5.55 -11.44
CA LEU A 119 12.40 6.16 -10.76
C LEU A 119 13.20 6.99 -11.76
N GLU A 120 13.24 8.29 -11.56
CA GLU A 120 14.17 9.17 -12.29
C GLU A 120 15.62 8.77 -11.99
N PRO A 121 16.59 9.16 -12.82
CA PRO A 121 18.01 8.90 -12.54
C PRO A 121 18.41 9.29 -11.13
N LEU A 122 19.12 8.42 -10.43
CA LEU A 122 19.62 8.61 -9.07
C LEU A 122 18.52 8.76 -7.99
N ALA A 123 17.24 8.53 -8.33
CA ALA A 123 16.16 8.50 -7.36
C ALA A 123 16.34 7.35 -6.37
N ARG A 124 15.98 7.58 -5.12
CA ARG A 124 16.04 6.57 -4.06
C ARG A 124 14.90 6.75 -3.06
N SER A 125 14.47 5.65 -2.44
CA SER A 125 13.57 5.68 -1.29
C SER A 125 14.26 6.34 -0.08
N ASP A 126 13.47 6.94 0.84
CA ASP A 126 14.01 7.72 1.96
C ASP A 126 14.75 6.83 2.97
N GLU A 127 14.04 5.98 3.66
CA GLU A 127 14.56 5.12 4.71
C GLU A 127 14.25 3.65 4.39
N GLN A 128 14.80 2.75 5.19
CA GLN A 128 14.39 1.36 5.14
C GLN A 128 12.94 1.26 5.60
N ILE A 129 12.10 0.72 4.73
CA ILE A 129 10.68 0.48 4.98
C ILE A 129 10.55 -0.97 5.49
N HIS A 130 9.64 -1.21 6.38
CA HIS A 130 9.22 -2.56 6.76
C HIS A 130 7.75 -2.54 7.18
N HIS A 131 7.02 -3.56 6.80
CA HIS A 131 5.60 -3.72 7.14
C HIS A 131 5.19 -5.19 7.07
N VAL A 132 4.00 -5.52 7.53
CA VAL A 132 3.48 -6.89 7.39
C VAL A 132 3.07 -7.10 5.94
N GLY A 133 3.44 -8.25 5.38
CA GLY A 133 3.04 -8.63 4.03
C GLY A 133 4.15 -9.23 3.19
N GLU A 134 3.91 -9.24 1.91
CA GLU A 134 4.80 -9.81 0.91
C GLU A 134 4.85 -8.88 -0.30
N GLU A 135 6.00 -8.83 -0.96
CA GLU A 135 6.23 -7.99 -2.13
C GLU A 135 6.82 -8.78 -3.28
N LEU A 136 6.30 -8.52 -4.47
CA LEU A 136 6.78 -9.03 -5.74
C LEU A 136 7.11 -7.85 -6.65
N GLY A 137 8.27 -7.87 -7.27
CA GLY A 137 8.61 -6.89 -8.30
C GLY A 137 9.17 -7.51 -9.56
N TYR A 138 9.04 -6.76 -10.66
CA TYR A 138 9.61 -7.08 -11.96
C TYR A 138 10.13 -5.82 -12.62
N VAL A 139 11.39 -5.81 -13.00
CA VAL A 139 12.02 -4.66 -13.65
C VAL A 139 11.59 -4.64 -15.13
N LEU A 140 10.80 -3.64 -15.49
CA LEU A 140 10.30 -3.45 -16.85
C LEU A 140 11.33 -2.74 -17.73
N GLU A 141 12.06 -1.76 -17.15
CA GLU A 141 13.00 -0.91 -17.87
C GLU A 141 14.05 -0.36 -16.90
N GLY A 142 15.27 -0.14 -17.38
CA GLY A 142 16.36 0.42 -16.60
C GLY A 142 16.97 -0.53 -15.60
N GLU A 143 17.50 0.03 -14.52
CA GLU A 143 18.21 -0.67 -13.46
C GLU A 143 17.65 -0.34 -12.09
N LEU A 144 17.70 -1.30 -11.18
CA LEU A 144 17.29 -1.15 -9.79
C LEU A 144 18.35 -1.73 -8.87
N GLU A 145 18.76 -0.99 -7.86
CA GLU A 145 19.39 -1.57 -6.67
C GLU A 145 18.34 -1.71 -5.57
N LEU A 146 18.13 -2.95 -5.13
CA LEU A 146 17.26 -3.32 -4.02
C LEU A 146 18.13 -3.75 -2.84
N THR A 147 17.96 -3.12 -1.69
CA THR A 147 18.61 -3.51 -0.45
C THR A 147 17.59 -4.16 0.46
N LEU A 148 17.85 -5.40 0.88
CA LEU A 148 17.06 -6.16 1.86
C LEU A 148 17.96 -6.43 3.06
N ALA A 149 17.56 -5.95 4.23
CA ALA A 149 18.40 -5.92 5.42
C ALA A 149 19.80 -5.34 5.09
N ASP A 150 20.84 -6.16 5.15
CA ASP A 150 22.22 -5.74 4.89
C ASP A 150 22.73 -6.12 3.49
N GLN A 151 21.91 -6.76 2.66
CA GLN A 151 22.30 -7.25 1.35
C GLN A 151 21.72 -6.40 0.22
N THR A 152 22.57 -5.97 -0.72
CA THR A 152 22.16 -5.20 -1.90
C THR A 152 22.22 -6.05 -3.15
N TYR A 153 21.16 -6.02 -3.93
CA TYR A 153 21.00 -6.73 -5.20
C TYR A 153 20.91 -5.71 -6.33
N SER A 154 21.72 -5.91 -7.38
CA SER A 154 21.61 -5.14 -8.62
C SER A 154 20.74 -5.90 -9.60
N LEU A 155 19.69 -5.26 -10.07
CA LEU A 155 18.67 -5.82 -10.94
C LEU A 155 18.58 -5.00 -12.23
N LYS A 156 18.27 -5.66 -13.33
CA LYS A 156 18.08 -5.05 -14.65
C LYS A 156 16.76 -5.48 -15.29
N ALA A 157 16.39 -4.85 -16.37
CA ALA A 157 15.19 -5.22 -17.12
C ALA A 157 15.11 -6.73 -17.39
N GLY A 158 13.97 -7.34 -17.01
CA GLY A 158 13.73 -8.77 -17.07
C GLY A 158 13.92 -9.51 -15.74
N ASP A 159 14.61 -8.91 -14.78
CA ASP A 159 14.79 -9.52 -13.45
C ASP A 159 13.54 -9.33 -12.58
N SER A 160 13.30 -10.26 -11.68
CA SER A 160 12.24 -10.22 -10.69
C SER A 160 12.77 -10.45 -9.28
N PHE A 161 12.03 -9.99 -8.29
CA PHE A 161 12.31 -10.22 -6.89
C PHE A 161 11.04 -10.53 -6.12
N TYR A 162 11.21 -11.21 -4.99
CA TYR A 162 10.14 -11.49 -4.03
C TYR A 162 10.76 -11.56 -2.63
N PHE A 163 10.08 -10.93 -1.66
CA PHE A 163 10.50 -10.97 -0.27
C PHE A 163 9.32 -10.74 0.68
N ALA A 164 9.49 -11.15 1.95
CA ALA A 164 8.56 -10.79 3.02
C ALA A 164 8.80 -9.33 3.42
N SER A 165 7.76 -8.50 3.39
CA SER A 165 7.87 -7.04 3.65
C SER A 165 8.29 -6.71 5.10
N THR A 166 8.37 -7.72 5.98
CA THR A 166 8.96 -7.59 7.32
C THR A 166 10.47 -7.41 7.29
N GLU A 167 11.14 -7.79 6.20
CA GLU A 167 12.55 -7.49 5.97
C GLU A 167 12.70 -5.98 5.70
N PRO A 168 13.57 -5.27 6.44
CA PRO A 168 13.87 -3.88 6.16
C PRO A 168 14.41 -3.73 4.74
N HIS A 169 13.76 -2.89 3.94
CA HIS A 169 14.10 -2.76 2.53
C HIS A 169 14.15 -1.31 2.06
N SER A 170 15.01 -1.06 1.09
CA SER A 170 15.11 0.21 0.39
C SER A 170 15.55 -0.03 -1.05
N TYR A 171 15.30 0.94 -1.92
CA TYR A 171 15.64 0.79 -3.32
C TYR A 171 16.08 2.12 -3.95
N ARG A 172 16.86 2.02 -5.02
CA ARG A 172 17.29 3.19 -5.81
C ARG A 172 17.47 2.82 -7.28
N ASN A 173 17.41 3.84 -8.11
CA ASN A 173 17.88 3.77 -9.49
C ASN A 173 19.37 4.20 -9.51
N PRO A 174 20.32 3.31 -9.77
CA PRO A 174 21.74 3.65 -9.83
C PRO A 174 22.14 4.28 -11.16
N GLY A 175 21.30 4.13 -12.21
CA GLY A 175 21.57 4.50 -13.58
C GLY A 175 21.32 5.99 -13.89
N ASP A 176 21.60 6.33 -15.11
CA ASP A 176 21.41 7.67 -15.70
C ASP A 176 20.14 7.78 -16.57
N THR A 177 19.41 6.69 -16.70
CA THR A 177 18.12 6.60 -17.38
C THR A 177 17.00 6.31 -16.40
N VAL A 178 15.76 6.53 -16.80
CA VAL A 178 14.58 6.18 -15.99
C VAL A 178 14.49 4.67 -15.81
N ALA A 179 14.21 4.23 -14.59
CA ALA A 179 13.86 2.84 -14.31
C ALA A 179 12.34 2.71 -14.06
N ARG A 180 11.75 1.62 -14.55
CA ARG A 180 10.33 1.30 -14.38
C ARG A 180 10.19 -0.10 -13.82
N ILE A 181 9.51 -0.23 -12.69
CA ILE A 181 9.35 -1.49 -11.97
C ILE A 181 7.87 -1.73 -11.74
N LEU A 182 7.35 -2.88 -12.19
CA LEU A 182 6.10 -3.39 -11.69
C LEU A 182 6.33 -3.82 -10.24
N TRP A 183 5.52 -3.27 -9.33
CA TRP A 183 5.60 -3.57 -7.91
C TRP A 183 4.23 -3.95 -7.37
N VAL A 184 4.16 -5.10 -6.74
CA VAL A 184 2.92 -5.66 -6.18
C VAL A 184 3.16 -6.00 -4.73
N ASN A 185 2.29 -5.55 -3.85
CA ASN A 185 2.34 -5.86 -2.43
C ASN A 185 0.97 -6.28 -1.89
N THR A 186 1.00 -7.12 -0.88
CA THR A 186 -0.18 -7.61 -0.17
C THR A 186 0.14 -7.76 1.32
N PRO A 187 -0.67 -7.18 2.25
CA PRO A 187 -1.80 -6.27 1.97
C PRO A 187 -1.33 -4.90 1.46
N PRO A 188 -2.23 -4.04 0.95
CA PRO A 188 -1.92 -2.66 0.59
C PRO A 188 -1.38 -1.88 1.79
N THR A 189 -0.30 -1.12 1.55
CA THR A 189 0.40 -0.36 2.60
C THR A 189 0.09 1.14 2.58
N PHE A 190 -0.39 1.70 1.47
CA PHE A 190 -0.68 3.14 1.31
C PHE A 190 -2.12 3.39 0.85
#